data_14e77c7babfe06289742140a7f75c8cf
#
_entry.id   14e77c7babfe06289742140a7f75c8cf
#
_cell.length_a   1.000
_cell.length_b   1.000
_cell.length_c   1.000
_cell.angle_alpha   90.00
_cell.angle_beta   90.00
_cell.angle_gamma   90.00
#
_symmetry.space_group_name_H-M   'P 1'
#
loop_
_entity.id
_entity.type
_entity.pdbx_description
1 polymer ?
#
loop_
_entity_poly.entity_id
_entity_poly.type
_entity_poly.pdbx_seq_one_letter_code
_entity_poly.pdbx_strand_id
1 'polypeptide(L)'
;MRNNLKAFANIRGAKMRKKLVLAPIMMAAVLSFTACASSGSTGGSGEGADREVLFQVSLLQGLTFGDYHGSITAGELKQNGDTGLGTFDGLDGEMIVLDGVVYKAKSDGLVEKVSDDETIPFSNVTFFDEDENVTLEGITDIDALKELLNEKLEGKLPNGFCVIRIDGKFKEMNVRSEYKQNEPYKPLAKVLETDQTFFDYSDIEGTVVGLYCPPYMDKLNAAGWHLHFISKDREKGGHVLGLNIDKADLALDYTQGFEMKLPDNEMFDGFDLTIDQSEDIKEVETGE
;
A
#
# COMPACT_ATOMS: atom_id res chain seq x y z
N MET A 1 -0.98 21.33 50.60
CA MET A 1 -2.13 22.28 50.70
C MET A 1 -3.02 22.02 49.51
N ARG A 2 -4.08 21.36 49.80
CA ARG A 2 -5.51 21.59 49.53
C ARG A 2 -5.89 21.79 48.07
N ASN A 3 -6.43 20.74 47.51
CA ASN A 3 -7.85 20.57 47.10
C ASN A 3 -8.31 21.40 45.89
N ASN A 4 -8.67 20.73 44.81
CA ASN A 4 -10.03 20.87 44.28
C ASN A 4 -10.39 19.68 43.31
N LEU A 5 -11.12 18.73 43.92
CA LEU A 5 -12.05 17.79 43.27
C LEU A 5 -13.42 18.47 43.25
N LYS A 6 -14.18 18.25 42.21
CA LYS A 6 -15.63 18.32 41.91
C LYS A 6 -15.86 19.13 40.63
N ALA A 7 -16.55 18.57 39.62
CA ALA A 7 -17.92 18.13 39.69
C ALA A 7 -18.29 17.18 38.54
N PHE A 8 -18.81 16.02 38.86
CA PHE A 8 -19.69 15.23 37.99
C PHE A 8 -21.12 15.71 38.22
N ALA A 9 -21.84 16.15 37.19
CA ALA A 9 -23.24 16.47 37.24
C ALA A 9 -24.04 15.53 36.34
N ASN A 10 -24.86 14.70 37.01
CA ASN A 10 -26.06 13.98 36.61
C ASN A 10 -26.82 14.56 35.40
N ILE A 11 -27.10 13.69 34.41
CA ILE A 11 -28.23 13.87 33.50
C ILE A 11 -29.15 12.66 33.64
N ARG A 12 -30.33 12.94 34.24
CA ARG A 12 -31.44 12.00 34.47
C ARG A 12 -32.20 11.78 33.15
N GLY A 13 -32.71 10.55 33.06
CA GLY A 13 -33.47 9.97 31.98
C GLY A 13 -34.69 10.72 31.47
N ALA A 14 -34.95 10.57 30.20
CA ALA A 14 -36.22 10.88 29.54
C ALA A 14 -36.90 9.58 29.13
N LYS A 15 -38.08 9.32 29.73
CA LYS A 15 -38.99 8.21 29.39
C LYS A 15 -39.62 8.47 28.01
N MET A 16 -39.37 7.62 27.04
CA MET A 16 -40.09 7.63 25.75
C MET A 16 -41.35 6.72 25.86
N ARG A 17 -42.51 7.34 25.68
CA ARG A 17 -43.83 6.67 25.64
C ARG A 17 -44.01 6.01 24.27
N LYS A 18 -44.25 4.70 24.27
CA LYS A 18 -44.66 3.93 23.10
C LYS A 18 -46.11 4.31 22.72
N LYS A 19 -46.31 4.82 21.51
CA LYS A 19 -47.63 4.89 20.88
C LYS A 19 -47.81 3.66 19.98
N LEU A 20 -48.79 2.86 20.31
CA LEU A 20 -49.29 1.73 19.54
C LEU A 20 -50.18 2.29 18.42
N VAL A 21 -49.87 2.01 17.17
CA VAL A 21 -50.72 2.30 16.01
C VAL A 21 -51.11 0.97 15.37
N LEU A 22 -52.39 0.64 15.45
CA LEU A 22 -53.01 -0.47 14.71
C LEU A 22 -53.09 -0.09 13.23
N ALA A 23 -52.68 -1.00 12.36
CA ALA A 23 -52.93 -0.92 10.91
C ALA A 23 -53.92 -2.03 10.49
N PRO A 24 -54.84 -1.76 9.57
CA PRO A 24 -55.81 -2.74 9.11
C PRO A 24 -55.27 -3.70 8.07
N ILE A 25 -55.72 -4.92 8.13
CA ILE A 25 -55.52 -6.01 7.20
C ILE A 25 -56.28 -5.71 5.89
N MET A 26 -55.59 -5.70 4.77
CA MET A 26 -56.22 -5.77 3.45
C MET A 26 -55.74 -7.05 2.72
N MET A 27 -56.74 -7.85 2.41
CA MET A 27 -56.68 -9.12 1.68
C MET A 27 -56.53 -8.87 0.20
N ALA A 28 -55.54 -9.39 -0.47
CA ALA A 28 -55.44 -9.33 -1.93
C ALA A 28 -55.02 -10.67 -2.54
N ALA A 29 -55.68 -10.97 -3.61
CA ALA A 29 -55.83 -12.22 -4.32
C ALA A 29 -54.55 -12.87 -4.84
N VAL A 30 -54.56 -14.22 -4.80
CA VAL A 30 -53.63 -15.13 -5.45
C VAL A 30 -53.89 -15.14 -6.96
N LEU A 31 -52.90 -14.76 -7.75
CA LEU A 31 -52.82 -15.04 -9.17
C LEU A 31 -51.61 -15.96 -9.42
N SER A 32 -51.90 -17.23 -9.72
CA SER A 32 -50.92 -18.22 -10.08
C SER A 32 -50.40 -17.94 -11.49
N PHE A 33 -49.11 -17.60 -11.60
CA PHE A 33 -48.38 -17.67 -12.87
C PHE A 33 -47.42 -18.83 -12.84
N THR A 34 -47.67 -19.77 -13.75
CA THR A 34 -46.79 -20.89 -14.07
C THR A 34 -45.58 -20.31 -14.83
N ALA A 35 -44.41 -20.31 -14.22
CA ALA A 35 -43.17 -19.94 -14.89
C ALA A 35 -42.40 -21.20 -15.28
N CYS A 36 -42.12 -21.32 -16.58
CA CYS A 36 -41.19 -22.27 -17.13
C CYS A 36 -39.79 -22.09 -16.51
N ALA A 37 -39.24 -23.19 -16.01
CA ALA A 37 -37.85 -23.25 -15.56
C ALA A 37 -36.93 -23.22 -16.78
N SER A 38 -36.28 -22.09 -17.00
CA SER A 38 -35.03 -22.01 -17.77
C SER A 38 -33.90 -22.03 -16.73
N SER A 39 -33.08 -23.07 -16.79
CA SER A 39 -31.83 -23.20 -16.05
C SER A 39 -30.82 -22.16 -16.55
N GLY A 40 -30.91 -20.96 -16.01
CA GLY A 40 -29.87 -19.94 -16.12
C GLY A 40 -28.90 -20.10 -14.95
N SER A 41 -27.65 -20.41 -15.22
CA SER A 41 -26.57 -20.30 -14.25
C SER A 41 -26.54 -18.85 -13.75
N THR A 42 -26.91 -18.64 -12.50
CA THR A 42 -26.63 -17.38 -11.80
C THR A 42 -25.12 -17.32 -11.56
N GLY A 43 -24.41 -16.73 -12.52
CA GLY A 43 -23.11 -16.15 -12.22
C GLY A 43 -23.35 -15.09 -11.15
N GLY A 44 -22.78 -15.29 -9.97
CA GLY A 44 -22.76 -14.26 -8.93
C GLY A 44 -22.16 -13.00 -9.54
N SER A 45 -22.93 -11.91 -9.56
CA SER A 45 -22.37 -10.59 -9.68
C SER A 45 -21.53 -10.37 -8.43
N GLY A 46 -20.20 -10.57 -8.52
CA GLY A 46 -19.28 -10.13 -7.49
C GLY A 46 -19.56 -8.65 -7.27
N GLU A 47 -19.85 -8.27 -6.04
CA GLU A 47 -19.73 -6.88 -5.62
C GLU A 47 -18.35 -6.44 -6.08
N GLY A 48 -18.24 -5.34 -6.81
CA GLY A 48 -16.96 -4.80 -7.27
C GLY A 48 -16.07 -4.61 -6.04
N ALA A 49 -14.79 -4.95 -6.17
CA ALA A 49 -13.82 -4.75 -5.10
C ALA A 49 -13.90 -3.30 -4.60
N ASP A 50 -13.84 -3.12 -3.28
CA ASP A 50 -13.77 -1.80 -2.68
C ASP A 50 -12.45 -1.13 -3.10
N ARG A 51 -12.54 -0.01 -3.80
CA ARG A 51 -11.37 0.70 -4.35
C ARG A 51 -10.75 1.66 -3.34
N GLU A 52 -11.46 1.93 -2.24
CA GLU A 52 -11.04 2.83 -1.16
C GLU A 52 -10.29 2.10 -0.03
N VAL A 53 -9.63 0.98 -0.33
CA VAL A 53 -8.90 0.16 0.63
C VAL A 53 -7.45 -0.01 0.22
N LEU A 54 -6.53 0.41 1.09
CA LEU A 54 -5.13 0.00 1.03
C LEU A 54 -5.01 -1.38 1.68
N PHE A 55 -4.67 -2.39 0.89
CA PHE A 55 -4.38 -3.72 1.38
C PHE A 55 -2.89 -3.88 1.64
N GLN A 56 -2.53 -4.36 2.82
CA GLN A 56 -1.14 -4.58 3.24
C GLN A 56 -0.89 -6.04 3.63
N VAL A 57 0.26 -6.55 3.21
CA VAL A 57 0.81 -7.84 3.64
C VAL A 57 1.87 -7.59 4.68
N SER A 58 1.75 -8.21 5.86
CA SER A 58 2.68 -8.12 6.99
C SER A 58 2.82 -6.70 7.59
N LEU A 59 3.78 -6.58 8.50
CA LEU A 59 4.24 -5.34 9.11
C LEU A 59 5.63 -5.01 8.56
N LEU A 60 5.91 -3.74 8.29
CA LEU A 60 7.26 -3.33 7.94
C LEU A 60 8.27 -3.68 9.05
N GLN A 61 7.87 -3.57 10.32
CA GLN A 61 8.69 -3.99 11.45
C GLN A 61 9.03 -5.50 11.41
N GLY A 62 8.13 -6.37 10.93
CA GLY A 62 8.43 -7.79 10.71
C GLY A 62 9.52 -7.98 9.66
N LEU A 63 9.42 -7.24 8.54
CA LEU A 63 10.45 -7.24 7.50
C LEU A 63 11.80 -6.71 8.03
N THR A 64 11.80 -5.63 8.83
CA THR A 64 13.04 -5.09 9.42
C THR A 64 13.72 -6.05 10.37
N PHE A 65 12.97 -6.89 11.08
CA PHE A 65 13.54 -7.98 11.90
C PHE A 65 14.07 -9.16 11.07
N GLY A 66 13.74 -9.24 9.77
CA GLY A 66 14.22 -10.27 8.86
C GLY A 66 13.20 -11.36 8.52
N ASP A 67 11.89 -11.14 8.75
CA ASP A 67 10.88 -12.06 8.23
C ASP A 67 10.66 -11.81 6.74
N TYR A 68 11.45 -12.51 5.93
CA TYR A 68 11.38 -12.47 4.47
C TYR A 68 10.59 -13.64 3.87
N HIS A 69 9.87 -14.40 4.70
CA HIS A 69 9.04 -15.50 4.22
C HIS A 69 7.77 -15.00 3.56
N GLY A 70 7.52 -15.48 2.36
CA GLY A 70 6.30 -15.15 1.64
C GLY A 70 5.04 -15.62 2.36
N SER A 71 4.08 -14.72 2.57
CA SER A 71 2.83 -14.94 3.30
C SER A 71 1.63 -15.11 2.40
N ILE A 72 1.69 -14.56 1.19
CA ILE A 72 0.67 -14.71 0.14
C ILE A 72 1.35 -14.87 -1.22
N THR A 73 0.59 -15.26 -2.23
CA THR A 73 1.06 -15.31 -3.61
C THR A 73 0.76 -14.00 -4.36
N ALA A 74 1.47 -13.74 -5.46
CA ALA A 74 1.18 -12.61 -6.35
C ALA A 74 -0.24 -12.71 -6.95
N GLY A 75 -0.74 -13.92 -7.17
CA GLY A 75 -2.12 -14.15 -7.60
C GLY A 75 -3.15 -13.72 -6.57
N GLU A 76 -2.90 -13.97 -5.27
CA GLU A 76 -3.75 -13.50 -4.16
C GLU A 76 -3.62 -11.98 -3.97
N LEU A 77 -2.41 -11.41 -4.08
CA LEU A 77 -2.18 -9.97 -3.97
C LEU A 77 -3.02 -9.20 -5.01
N LYS A 78 -3.01 -9.61 -6.26
CA LYS A 78 -3.77 -8.98 -7.36
C LYS A 78 -5.30 -9.01 -7.18
N GLN A 79 -5.83 -9.80 -6.26
CA GLN A 79 -7.25 -9.77 -5.92
C GLN A 79 -7.61 -8.58 -5.02
N ASN A 80 -6.60 -7.90 -4.45
CA ASN A 80 -6.74 -6.79 -3.52
C ASN A 80 -6.22 -5.47 -4.07
N GLY A 81 -5.65 -5.44 -5.28
CA GLY A 81 -5.19 -4.20 -5.90
C GLY A 81 -4.51 -4.42 -7.24
N ASP A 82 -4.43 -3.35 -8.02
CA ASP A 82 -3.79 -3.29 -9.33
C ASP A 82 -2.57 -2.36 -9.38
N THR A 83 -2.34 -1.60 -8.31
CA THR A 83 -1.24 -0.63 -8.19
C THR A 83 -0.65 -0.69 -6.78
N GLY A 84 0.68 -0.73 -6.67
CA GLY A 84 1.35 -0.78 -5.38
C GLY A 84 2.83 -1.16 -5.46
N LEU A 85 3.40 -1.49 -4.30
CA LEU A 85 4.83 -1.77 -4.14
C LEU A 85 5.09 -2.79 -3.01
N GLY A 86 6.33 -3.24 -2.88
CA GLY A 86 6.73 -4.21 -1.86
C GLY A 86 8.01 -4.96 -2.25
N THR A 87 8.15 -6.20 -1.76
CA THR A 87 9.29 -7.09 -2.08
C THR A 87 8.84 -8.54 -2.18
N PHE A 88 9.76 -9.46 -2.43
CA PHE A 88 9.51 -10.89 -2.66
C PHE A 88 10.17 -11.77 -1.61
N ASP A 89 9.76 -13.04 -1.58
CA ASP A 89 10.34 -14.05 -0.69
C ASP A 89 11.86 -14.05 -0.74
N GLY A 90 12.47 -14.06 0.44
CA GLY A 90 13.91 -13.94 0.58
C GLY A 90 14.45 -12.52 0.26
N LEU A 91 13.63 -11.49 0.25
CA LEU A 91 14.04 -10.12 -0.12
C LEU A 91 14.63 -10.07 -1.55
N ASP A 92 14.02 -10.81 -2.50
CA ASP A 92 14.52 -10.99 -3.86
C ASP A 92 14.12 -9.82 -4.77
N GLY A 93 14.67 -8.62 -4.50
CA GLY A 93 14.43 -7.43 -5.30
C GLY A 93 13.16 -6.67 -4.94
N GLU A 94 12.93 -5.58 -5.68
CA GLU A 94 11.85 -4.62 -5.45
C GLU A 94 10.61 -4.92 -6.28
N MET A 95 9.45 -4.87 -5.65
CA MET A 95 8.17 -5.10 -6.32
C MET A 95 7.56 -3.80 -6.81
N ILE A 96 7.10 -3.79 -8.05
CA ILE A 96 6.21 -2.77 -8.59
C ILE A 96 4.95 -3.44 -9.12
N VAL A 97 3.79 -3.08 -8.58
CA VAL A 97 2.50 -3.49 -9.14
C VAL A 97 1.95 -2.33 -9.95
N LEU A 98 1.70 -2.56 -11.23
CA LEU A 98 1.22 -1.54 -12.15
C LEU A 98 0.23 -2.14 -13.14
N ASP A 99 -0.98 -1.59 -13.18
CA ASP A 99 -2.09 -2.06 -14.03
C ASP A 99 -2.38 -3.57 -13.87
N GLY A 100 -2.32 -4.07 -12.62
CA GLY A 100 -2.56 -5.47 -12.27
C GLY A 100 -1.44 -6.45 -12.68
N VAL A 101 -0.30 -5.92 -13.11
CA VAL A 101 0.90 -6.72 -13.40
C VAL A 101 1.93 -6.53 -12.30
N VAL A 102 2.44 -7.63 -11.75
CA VAL A 102 3.49 -7.61 -10.73
C VAL A 102 4.84 -7.76 -11.41
N TYR A 103 5.72 -6.79 -11.18
CA TYR A 103 7.09 -6.74 -11.68
C TYR A 103 8.09 -6.85 -10.54
N LYS A 104 9.19 -7.56 -10.78
CA LYS A 104 10.34 -7.70 -9.89
C LYS A 104 11.52 -6.96 -10.51
N ALA A 105 11.97 -5.89 -9.86
CA ALA A 105 13.22 -5.22 -10.19
C ALA A 105 14.34 -5.83 -9.36
N LYS A 106 15.28 -6.49 -10.01
CA LYS A 106 16.30 -7.34 -9.38
C LYS A 106 17.61 -6.60 -9.16
N SER A 107 18.41 -7.09 -8.23
CA SER A 107 19.74 -6.58 -7.93
C SER A 107 20.75 -6.66 -9.10
N ASP A 108 20.47 -7.44 -10.13
CA ASP A 108 21.27 -7.49 -11.37
C ASP A 108 20.85 -6.41 -12.40
N GLY A 109 19.87 -5.56 -12.06
CA GLY A 109 19.34 -4.48 -12.88
C GLY A 109 18.28 -4.90 -13.89
N LEU A 110 17.91 -6.18 -13.93
CA LEU A 110 16.84 -6.67 -14.79
C LEU A 110 15.47 -6.55 -14.11
N VAL A 111 14.46 -6.28 -14.91
CA VAL A 111 13.07 -6.32 -14.48
C VAL A 111 12.38 -7.50 -15.15
N GLU A 112 11.63 -8.26 -14.39
CA GLU A 112 10.83 -9.37 -14.90
C GLU A 112 9.38 -9.30 -14.41
N LYS A 113 8.47 -9.79 -15.22
CA LYS A 113 7.10 -10.04 -14.80
C LYS A 113 7.06 -11.37 -14.04
N VAL A 114 6.52 -11.36 -12.82
CA VAL A 114 6.45 -12.58 -12.01
C VAL A 114 5.21 -13.41 -12.31
N SER A 115 5.28 -14.69 -11.96
CA SER A 115 4.14 -15.60 -12.03
C SER A 115 3.19 -15.43 -10.83
N ASP A 116 1.98 -15.96 -10.93
CA ASP A 116 0.96 -15.84 -9.87
C ASP A 116 1.29 -16.64 -8.61
N ASP A 117 2.20 -17.59 -8.69
CA ASP A 117 2.69 -18.44 -7.58
C ASP A 117 3.92 -17.86 -6.84
N GLU A 118 4.50 -16.75 -7.32
CA GLU A 118 5.56 -16.04 -6.60
C GLU A 118 5.05 -15.56 -5.23
N THR A 119 5.84 -15.74 -4.17
CA THR A 119 5.42 -15.44 -2.81
C THR A 119 5.97 -14.11 -2.28
N ILE A 120 5.19 -13.46 -1.42
CA ILE A 120 5.35 -12.06 -1.02
C ILE A 120 5.36 -11.95 0.50
N PRO A 121 6.45 -11.47 1.12
CA PRO A 121 6.54 -11.22 2.56
C PRO A 121 5.95 -9.88 2.98
N PHE A 122 6.08 -8.83 2.13
CA PHE A 122 5.60 -7.48 2.42
C PHE A 122 5.17 -6.78 1.13
N SER A 123 4.00 -6.17 1.15
CA SER A 123 3.49 -5.37 0.04
C SER A 123 2.33 -4.48 0.46
N ASN A 124 2.11 -3.43 -0.32
CA ASN A 124 0.93 -2.58 -0.26
C ASN A 124 0.33 -2.44 -1.66
N VAL A 125 -0.97 -2.66 -1.79
CA VAL A 125 -1.70 -2.47 -3.05
C VAL A 125 -3.06 -1.83 -2.82
N THR A 126 -3.57 -1.11 -3.81
CA THR A 126 -4.96 -0.67 -3.93
C THR A 126 -5.45 -0.88 -5.36
N PHE A 127 -6.75 -0.87 -5.58
CA PHE A 127 -7.30 -0.66 -6.92
C PHE A 127 -7.29 0.83 -7.21
N PHE A 128 -6.29 1.29 -7.96
CA PHE A 128 -6.03 2.70 -8.22
C PHE A 128 -7.25 3.40 -8.85
N ASP A 129 -7.71 4.47 -8.22
CA ASP A 129 -8.84 5.29 -8.66
C ASP A 129 -8.43 6.77 -8.64
N GLU A 130 -8.17 7.35 -9.81
CA GLU A 130 -7.61 8.69 -9.92
C GLU A 130 -8.62 9.76 -9.41
N ASP A 131 -8.31 10.37 -8.27
CA ASP A 131 -9.05 11.49 -7.69
C ASP A 131 -8.59 12.85 -8.19
N GLU A 132 -7.28 12.97 -8.45
CA GLU A 132 -6.64 14.22 -8.88
C GLU A 132 -5.50 13.93 -9.85
N ASN A 133 -5.36 14.80 -10.86
CA ASN A 133 -4.25 14.76 -11.81
C ASN A 133 -3.57 16.14 -11.90
N VAL A 134 -2.24 16.15 -11.91
CA VAL A 134 -1.43 17.37 -11.97
C VAL A 134 -0.22 17.15 -12.87
N THR A 135 0.04 18.08 -13.78
CA THR A 135 1.30 18.05 -14.54
C THR A 135 2.43 18.61 -13.69
N LEU A 136 3.52 17.83 -13.55
CA LEU A 136 4.77 18.21 -12.91
C LEU A 136 5.78 18.69 -13.95
N GLU A 137 6.46 19.80 -13.69
CA GLU A 137 7.55 20.30 -14.53
C GLU A 137 8.68 20.82 -13.64
N GLY A 138 9.91 20.40 -13.94
CA GLY A 138 11.11 20.96 -13.31
C GLY A 138 11.28 20.65 -11.82
N ILE A 139 10.84 19.48 -11.36
CA ILE A 139 11.12 19.02 -10.00
C ILE A 139 12.60 18.62 -9.90
N THR A 140 13.37 19.28 -9.04
CA THR A 140 14.82 19.19 -9.01
C THR A 140 15.37 17.97 -8.29
N ASP A 141 14.64 17.48 -7.30
CA ASP A 141 15.05 16.37 -6.44
C ASP A 141 13.84 15.72 -5.72
N ILE A 142 14.11 14.65 -4.99
CA ILE A 142 13.08 13.88 -4.28
C ILE A 142 12.43 14.69 -3.14
N ASP A 143 13.17 15.60 -2.50
CA ASP A 143 12.65 16.42 -1.40
C ASP A 143 11.66 17.45 -1.92
N ALA A 144 11.98 18.10 -3.05
CA ALA A 144 11.05 19.00 -3.74
C ALA A 144 9.77 18.28 -4.18
N LEU A 145 9.87 17.02 -4.63
CA LEU A 145 8.72 16.19 -4.93
C LEU A 145 7.88 15.92 -3.67
N LYS A 146 8.52 15.44 -2.58
CA LYS A 146 7.85 15.14 -1.31
C LYS A 146 7.17 16.37 -0.72
N GLU A 147 7.78 17.55 -0.81
CA GLU A 147 7.19 18.83 -0.37
C GLU A 147 5.92 19.14 -1.15
N LEU A 148 5.96 19.07 -2.48
CA LEU A 148 4.78 19.27 -3.33
C LEU A 148 3.66 18.26 -3.02
N LEU A 149 4.01 16.98 -2.86
CA LEU A 149 3.05 15.92 -2.53
C LEU A 149 2.39 16.17 -1.16
N ASN A 150 3.18 16.61 -0.15
CA ASN A 150 2.65 16.95 1.17
C ASN A 150 1.68 18.13 1.11
N GLU A 151 1.98 19.16 0.29
CA GLU A 151 1.04 20.28 0.05
C GLU A 151 -0.28 19.80 -0.55
N LYS A 152 -0.25 18.76 -1.42
CA LYS A 152 -1.47 18.15 -1.98
C LYS A 152 -2.31 17.42 -0.95
N LEU A 153 -1.69 16.83 0.07
CA LEU A 153 -2.40 16.16 1.17
C LEU A 153 -3.03 17.14 2.16
N GLU A 154 -2.46 18.36 2.30
CA GLU A 154 -2.97 19.35 3.25
C GLU A 154 -4.44 19.68 3.00
N GLY A 155 -5.25 19.54 4.06
CA GLY A 155 -6.69 19.87 4.03
C GLY A 155 -7.58 18.87 3.27
N LYS A 156 -7.01 17.83 2.65
CA LYS A 156 -7.78 16.80 1.95
C LYS A 156 -7.90 15.52 2.79
N LEU A 157 -6.78 14.83 3.01
CA LEU A 157 -6.76 13.57 3.74
C LEU A 157 -5.56 13.48 4.70
N PRO A 158 -5.48 14.32 5.75
CA PRO A 158 -4.29 14.43 6.59
C PRO A 158 -3.96 13.16 7.40
N ASN A 159 -4.92 12.25 7.54
CA ASN A 159 -4.78 11.00 8.29
C ASN A 159 -5.16 9.76 7.47
N GLY A 160 -5.28 9.88 6.15
CA GLY A 160 -5.52 8.76 5.26
C GLY A 160 -4.27 8.36 4.48
N PHE A 161 -4.44 7.42 3.59
CA PHE A 161 -3.40 6.95 2.68
C PHE A 161 -3.52 7.67 1.34
N CYS A 162 -2.41 7.79 0.63
CA CYS A 162 -2.44 8.28 -0.74
C CYS A 162 -1.53 7.39 -1.59
N VAL A 163 -2.08 6.83 -2.65
CA VAL A 163 -1.29 6.13 -3.67
C VAL A 163 -1.12 7.06 -4.86
N ILE A 164 0.09 7.12 -5.40
CA ILE A 164 0.40 7.98 -6.54
C ILE A 164 0.98 7.20 -7.69
N ARG A 165 0.75 7.73 -8.88
CA ARG A 165 1.43 7.34 -10.12
C ARG A 165 2.01 8.60 -10.76
N ILE A 166 3.29 8.55 -11.12
CA ILE A 166 3.95 9.64 -11.85
C ILE A 166 4.48 9.06 -13.17
N ASP A 167 3.80 9.38 -14.25
CA ASP A 167 4.13 8.91 -15.59
C ASP A 167 4.84 10.01 -16.38
N GLY A 168 6.10 9.80 -16.79
CA GLY A 168 6.80 10.85 -17.52
C GLY A 168 8.27 10.64 -17.79
N LYS A 169 8.96 11.78 -17.94
CA LYS A 169 10.40 11.87 -18.19
C LYS A 169 11.15 12.32 -16.96
N PHE A 170 12.18 11.55 -16.64
CA PHE A 170 13.09 11.82 -15.53
C PHE A 170 14.47 12.12 -16.10
N LYS A 171 15.04 13.28 -15.75
CA LYS A 171 16.43 13.62 -16.11
C LYS A 171 17.39 12.71 -15.38
N GLU A 172 17.07 12.41 -14.12
CA GLU A 172 17.82 11.51 -13.25
C GLU A 172 16.84 10.62 -12.48
N MET A 173 17.21 9.37 -12.30
CA MET A 173 16.48 8.40 -11.49
C MET A 173 17.49 7.50 -10.80
N ASN A 174 17.60 7.62 -9.48
CA ASN A 174 18.49 6.84 -8.65
C ASN A 174 17.64 5.81 -7.90
N VAL A 175 17.93 4.55 -8.09
CA VAL A 175 17.21 3.45 -7.46
C VAL A 175 18.16 2.42 -6.88
N ARG A 176 17.64 1.58 -5.97
CA ARG A 176 18.34 0.40 -5.47
C ARG A 176 17.47 -0.84 -5.62
N SER A 177 18.12 -2.00 -5.48
CA SER A 177 17.46 -3.29 -5.32
C SER A 177 18.36 -4.25 -4.55
N GLU A 178 17.75 -5.12 -3.74
CA GLU A 178 18.43 -6.04 -2.84
C GLU A 178 18.74 -7.36 -3.52
N TYR A 179 19.81 -8.04 -3.03
CA TYR A 179 20.12 -9.42 -3.37
C TYR A 179 19.21 -10.35 -2.59
N LYS A 180 18.77 -11.41 -3.26
CA LYS A 180 18.06 -12.51 -2.58
C LYS A 180 18.84 -13.01 -1.37
N GLN A 181 18.18 -13.04 -0.22
CA GLN A 181 18.72 -13.57 1.03
C GLN A 181 18.41 -15.05 1.19
N ASN A 182 19.24 -15.73 1.96
CA ASN A 182 19.05 -17.12 2.37
C ASN A 182 19.05 -17.23 3.89
N GLU A 183 18.30 -18.17 4.41
CA GLU A 183 18.30 -18.44 5.84
C GLU A 183 19.70 -18.88 6.39
N PRO A 184 20.04 -18.51 7.63
CA PRO A 184 19.25 -17.68 8.54
C PRO A 184 19.27 -16.21 8.13
N TYR A 185 18.09 -15.59 8.07
CA TYR A 185 17.95 -14.21 7.66
C TYR A 185 18.56 -13.23 8.68
N LYS A 186 19.12 -12.14 8.16
CA LYS A 186 19.63 -11.01 8.96
C LYS A 186 18.56 -9.91 9.02
N PRO A 187 18.58 -9.03 10.04
CA PRO A 187 17.79 -7.81 10.03
C PRO A 187 18.03 -6.97 8.77
N LEU A 188 16.98 -6.28 8.27
CA LEU A 188 17.00 -5.58 6.99
C LEU A 188 18.10 -4.52 6.91
N ALA A 189 18.29 -3.70 7.96
CA ALA A 189 19.38 -2.73 8.01
C ALA A 189 20.75 -3.37 7.77
N LYS A 190 20.98 -4.61 8.28
CA LYS A 190 22.22 -5.34 8.04
C LYS A 190 22.36 -5.91 6.62
N VAL A 191 21.25 -6.23 5.98
CA VAL A 191 21.25 -6.63 4.56
C VAL A 191 21.62 -5.43 3.71
N LEU A 192 21.02 -4.27 3.96
CA LEU A 192 21.23 -3.06 3.17
C LEU A 192 22.64 -2.47 3.30
N GLU A 193 23.40 -2.81 4.36
CA GLU A 193 24.80 -2.39 4.46
C GLU A 193 25.68 -3.00 3.33
N THR A 194 25.36 -4.19 2.82
CA THR A 194 26.25 -4.94 1.92
C THR A 194 25.57 -5.63 0.75
N ASP A 195 24.27 -5.91 0.85
CA ASP A 195 23.58 -6.84 -0.04
C ASP A 195 22.51 -6.12 -0.90
N GLN A 196 22.91 -4.98 -1.49
CA GLN A 196 22.09 -4.19 -2.44
C GLN A 196 22.94 -3.65 -3.58
N THR A 197 22.28 -3.29 -4.68
CA THR A 197 22.90 -2.62 -5.84
C THR A 197 22.17 -1.32 -6.12
N PHE A 198 22.95 -0.28 -6.40
CA PHE A 198 22.45 1.04 -6.81
C PHE A 198 22.53 1.20 -8.32
N PHE A 199 21.52 1.84 -8.88
CA PHE A 199 21.45 2.13 -10.31
C PHE A 199 21.14 3.61 -10.52
N ASP A 200 21.91 4.25 -11.41
CA ASP A 200 21.74 5.63 -11.81
C ASP A 200 21.31 5.67 -13.28
N TYR A 201 20.12 6.15 -13.54
CA TYR A 201 19.58 6.31 -14.88
C TYR A 201 19.45 7.79 -15.24
N SER A 202 19.80 8.15 -16.48
CA SER A 202 19.64 9.50 -17.01
C SER A 202 18.71 9.48 -18.22
N ASP A 203 17.92 10.56 -18.39
CA ASP A 203 17.00 10.75 -19.51
C ASP A 203 16.07 9.56 -19.75
N ILE A 204 15.48 9.04 -18.67
CA ILE A 204 14.65 7.83 -18.69
C ILE A 204 13.16 8.17 -18.65
N GLU A 205 12.35 7.43 -19.42
CA GLU A 205 10.88 7.46 -19.33
C GLU A 205 10.38 6.29 -18.48
N GLY A 206 9.35 6.53 -17.67
CA GLY A 206 8.76 5.46 -16.85
C GLY A 206 7.66 5.94 -15.93
N THR A 207 7.31 5.08 -14.99
CA THR A 207 6.29 5.29 -13.97
C THR A 207 6.92 5.17 -12.58
N VAL A 208 6.69 6.15 -11.72
CA VAL A 208 6.86 6.00 -10.27
C VAL A 208 5.52 5.59 -9.68
N VAL A 209 5.50 4.52 -8.90
CA VAL A 209 4.40 4.15 -8.01
C VAL A 209 4.82 4.52 -6.60
N GLY A 210 3.97 5.24 -5.89
CA GLY A 210 4.27 5.70 -4.54
C GLY A 210 3.11 5.53 -3.57
N LEU A 211 3.45 5.38 -2.31
CA LEU A 211 2.53 5.27 -1.20
C LEU A 211 2.89 6.29 -0.13
N TYR A 212 1.89 7.02 0.35
CA TYR A 212 1.96 7.81 1.58
C TYR A 212 1.25 7.10 2.72
N CYS A 213 1.98 6.89 3.82
CA CYS A 213 1.41 6.43 5.08
C CYS A 213 1.49 7.54 6.14
N PRO A 214 0.38 7.83 6.85
CA PRO A 214 0.37 8.82 7.93
C PRO A 214 1.32 8.43 9.06
N PRO A 215 1.83 9.42 9.86
CA PRO A 215 2.80 9.15 10.92
C PRO A 215 2.36 8.13 11.98
N TYR A 216 1.05 7.96 12.22
CA TYR A 216 0.54 6.96 13.17
C TYR A 216 0.71 5.51 12.69
N MET A 217 1.07 5.31 11.40
CA MET A 217 1.36 3.98 10.81
C MET A 217 2.79 3.52 11.10
N ASP A 218 3.58 4.32 11.80
CA ASP A 218 4.94 3.94 12.22
C ASP A 218 4.97 2.51 12.81
N LYS A 219 5.97 1.71 12.43
CA LYS A 219 6.11 0.26 12.66
C LYS A 219 5.19 -0.64 11.83
N LEU A 220 3.99 -0.20 11.49
CA LEU A 220 3.13 -0.94 10.59
C LEU A 220 3.62 -0.80 9.15
N ASN A 221 4.03 0.44 8.79
CA ASN A 221 4.53 0.78 7.46
C ASN A 221 5.57 1.93 7.57
N ALA A 222 6.20 2.30 6.45
CA ALA A 222 7.04 3.49 6.35
C ALA A 222 6.17 4.75 6.47
N ALA A 223 6.37 5.52 7.54
CA ALA A 223 5.69 6.81 7.70
C ALA A 223 6.24 7.82 6.67
N GLY A 224 5.36 8.43 5.89
CA GLY A 224 5.72 9.33 4.80
C GLY A 224 5.61 8.67 3.43
N TRP A 225 6.44 9.11 2.48
CA TRP A 225 6.42 8.65 1.08
C TRP A 225 7.43 7.53 0.83
N HIS A 226 6.94 6.41 0.31
CA HIS A 226 7.70 5.26 -0.18
C HIS A 226 7.46 5.14 -1.69
N LEU A 227 8.52 5.11 -2.50
CA LEU A 227 8.44 5.24 -3.95
C LEU A 227 9.23 4.13 -4.65
N HIS A 228 8.62 3.47 -5.63
CA HIS A 228 9.28 2.55 -6.55
C HIS A 228 9.15 3.04 -7.99
N PHE A 229 10.14 2.75 -8.82
CA PHE A 229 10.18 3.14 -10.23
C PHE A 229 10.21 1.92 -11.15
N ILE A 230 9.55 2.05 -12.29
CA ILE A 230 9.68 1.12 -13.42
C ILE A 230 9.76 1.89 -14.74
N SER A 231 10.74 1.57 -15.58
CA SER A 231 10.90 2.19 -16.88
C SER A 231 9.77 1.83 -17.85
N LYS A 232 9.58 2.66 -18.87
CA LYS A 232 8.51 2.50 -19.87
C LYS A 232 8.64 1.18 -20.66
N ASP A 233 9.87 0.74 -20.94
CA ASP A 233 10.16 -0.53 -21.59
C ASP A 233 10.07 -1.74 -20.66
N ARG A 234 9.89 -1.51 -19.33
CA ARG A 234 9.83 -2.54 -18.27
C ARG A 234 11.14 -3.32 -18.11
N GLU A 235 12.28 -2.70 -18.44
CA GLU A 235 13.60 -3.33 -18.33
C GLU A 235 14.42 -2.83 -17.14
N LYS A 236 14.02 -1.70 -16.52
CA LYS A 236 14.71 -1.04 -15.40
C LYS A 236 13.72 -0.67 -14.31
N GLY A 237 14.14 -0.73 -13.04
CA GLY A 237 13.29 -0.39 -11.90
C GLY A 237 14.04 -0.50 -10.59
N GLY A 238 13.32 -0.25 -9.48
CA GLY A 238 13.83 -0.37 -8.12
C GLY A 238 13.16 0.60 -7.14
N HIS A 239 13.60 0.55 -5.88
CA HIS A 239 13.24 1.51 -4.83
C HIS A 239 13.90 2.86 -5.10
N VAL A 240 13.14 3.94 -5.07
CA VAL A 240 13.62 5.29 -5.45
C VAL A 240 14.32 5.95 -4.28
N LEU A 241 15.59 6.30 -4.48
CA LEU A 241 16.40 7.08 -3.54
C LEU A 241 16.52 8.55 -3.97
N GLY A 242 16.46 8.83 -5.26
CA GLY A 242 16.56 10.16 -5.81
C GLY A 242 15.97 10.26 -7.21
N LEU A 243 15.52 11.44 -7.58
CA LEU A 243 15.00 11.71 -8.91
C LEU A 243 15.09 13.19 -9.27
N ASN A 244 15.04 13.46 -10.59
CA ASN A 244 14.83 14.79 -11.14
C ASN A 244 13.80 14.65 -12.28
N ILE A 245 12.67 15.35 -12.18
CA ILE A 245 11.60 15.27 -13.16
C ILE A 245 11.72 16.43 -14.15
N ASP A 246 11.83 16.08 -15.43
CA ASP A 246 11.75 17.09 -16.51
C ASP A 246 10.28 17.48 -16.72
N LYS A 247 9.46 16.47 -17.06
CA LYS A 247 8.01 16.61 -17.23
C LYS A 247 7.32 15.27 -16.97
N ALA A 248 6.28 15.29 -16.16
CA ALA A 248 5.48 14.11 -15.85
C ALA A 248 4.04 14.47 -15.49
N ASP A 249 3.15 13.51 -15.57
CA ASP A 249 1.78 13.60 -15.08
C ASP A 249 1.67 12.81 -13.77
N LEU A 250 1.24 13.49 -12.72
CA LEU A 250 1.00 12.94 -11.38
C LEU A 250 -0.48 12.67 -11.23
N ALA A 251 -0.86 11.43 -11.00
CA ALA A 251 -2.19 11.02 -10.55
C ALA A 251 -2.14 10.65 -9.07
N LEU A 252 -3.16 11.07 -8.31
CA LEU A 252 -3.31 10.80 -6.88
C LEU A 252 -4.62 10.07 -6.63
N ASP A 253 -4.57 9.07 -5.78
CA ASP A 253 -5.67 8.28 -5.24
C ASP A 253 -5.66 8.40 -3.71
N TYR A 254 -6.74 8.96 -3.13
CA TYR A 254 -6.89 9.21 -1.69
C TYR A 254 -7.71 8.10 -1.04
N THR A 255 -7.07 7.18 -0.35
CA THR A 255 -7.65 5.97 0.21
C THR A 255 -7.85 6.06 1.73
N GLN A 256 -9.03 5.71 2.26
CA GLN A 256 -9.36 5.77 3.68
C GLN A 256 -9.42 4.41 4.36
N GLY A 257 -9.75 3.36 3.62
CA GLY A 257 -9.80 1.99 4.13
C GLY A 257 -8.42 1.39 4.31
N PHE A 258 -8.28 0.51 5.29
CA PHE A 258 -7.05 -0.26 5.51
C PHE A 258 -7.39 -1.69 5.90
N GLU A 259 -6.84 -2.64 5.16
CA GLU A 259 -6.91 -4.06 5.44
C GLU A 259 -5.50 -4.64 5.48
N MET A 260 -5.21 -5.49 6.46
CA MET A 260 -3.89 -6.09 6.61
C MET A 260 -3.99 -7.59 6.84
N LYS A 261 -3.17 -8.36 6.12
CA LYS A 261 -2.96 -9.78 6.34
C LYS A 261 -1.64 -10.01 7.06
N LEU A 262 -1.68 -10.53 8.28
CA LEU A 262 -0.48 -10.90 9.03
C LEU A 262 0.10 -12.21 8.52
N PRO A 263 1.43 -12.38 8.61
CA PRO A 263 2.08 -13.66 8.37
C PRO A 263 1.60 -14.74 9.35
N ASP A 264 1.60 -15.98 8.90
CA ASP A 264 1.32 -17.18 9.70
C ASP A 264 2.57 -18.07 9.66
N ASN A 265 3.62 -17.65 10.41
CA ASN A 265 4.87 -18.40 10.50
C ASN A 265 5.55 -18.21 11.85
N GLU A 266 6.39 -19.21 12.25
CA GLU A 266 7.08 -19.26 13.55
C GLU A 266 8.08 -18.11 13.76
N MET A 267 8.65 -17.54 12.68
CA MET A 267 9.60 -16.44 12.78
C MET A 267 8.87 -15.16 13.20
N PHE A 268 7.77 -14.83 12.54
CA PHE A 268 6.94 -13.66 12.86
C PHE A 268 6.39 -13.75 14.29
N ASP A 269 5.89 -14.93 14.69
CA ASP A 269 5.35 -15.18 16.03
C ASP A 269 6.42 -15.06 17.13
N GLY A 270 7.69 -15.27 16.79
CA GLY A 270 8.82 -15.18 17.71
C GLY A 270 9.32 -13.75 17.95
N PHE A 271 8.88 -12.75 17.22
CA PHE A 271 9.36 -11.38 17.37
C PHE A 271 8.73 -10.64 18.56
N ASP A 272 9.53 -9.86 19.26
CA ASP A 272 9.06 -8.84 20.19
C ASP A 272 8.77 -7.53 19.44
N LEU A 273 7.56 -7.40 18.92
CA LEU A 273 7.12 -6.23 18.16
C LEU A 273 6.90 -4.96 19.03
N THR A 274 7.19 -5.04 20.35
CA THR A 274 7.18 -3.86 21.22
C THR A 274 8.47 -3.05 21.15
N ILE A 275 9.55 -3.62 20.61
CA ILE A 275 10.82 -2.96 20.39
C ILE A 275 10.65 -1.81 19.41
N ASP A 276 11.26 -0.66 19.71
CA ASP A 276 11.27 0.48 18.82
C ASP A 276 12.35 0.31 17.74
N GLN A 277 11.93 0.40 16.47
CA GLN A 277 12.79 0.33 15.29
C GLN A 277 12.56 1.49 14.32
N SER A 278 11.98 2.58 14.80
CA SER A 278 11.65 3.74 13.95
C SER A 278 12.90 4.34 13.27
N GLU A 279 14.05 4.28 13.93
CA GLU A 279 15.33 4.73 13.34
C GLU A 279 15.79 3.78 12.24
N ASP A 280 15.76 2.46 12.46
CA ASP A 280 16.14 1.46 11.46
C ASP A 280 15.21 1.52 10.24
N ILE A 281 13.90 1.69 10.45
CA ILE A 281 12.92 1.86 9.37
C ILE A 281 13.24 3.11 8.54
N LYS A 282 13.54 4.23 9.19
CA LYS A 282 13.90 5.46 8.48
C LYS A 282 15.16 5.28 7.64
N GLU A 283 16.23 4.72 8.20
CA GLU A 283 17.49 4.42 7.48
C GLU A 283 17.23 3.53 6.26
N VAL A 284 16.41 2.49 6.42
CA VAL A 284 16.02 1.58 5.34
C VAL A 284 15.32 2.31 4.21
N GLU A 285 14.40 3.22 4.50
CA GLU A 285 13.58 3.90 3.49
C GLU A 285 14.30 5.05 2.79
N THR A 286 15.21 5.75 3.49
CA THR A 286 15.90 6.93 2.93
C THR A 286 17.28 6.62 2.39
N GLY A 287 17.89 5.51 2.81
CA GLY A 287 19.28 5.16 2.47
C GLY A 287 20.33 6.05 3.16
N GLU A 288 19.94 6.81 4.22
CA GLU A 288 20.81 7.70 5.01
C GLU A 288 21.25 7.05 6.32
#